data_5435af8170d5b3b7891389e70b0fe16a
#
_entry.id   5435af8170d5b3b7891389e70b0fe16a
#
_cell.length_a   1.000
_cell.length_b   1.000
_cell.length_c   1.000
_cell.angle_alpha   90.00
_cell.angle_beta   90.00
_cell.angle_gamma   90.00
#
_symmetry.space_group_name_H-M   'P 1'
#
loop_
_entity.id
_entity.type
_entity.pdbx_description
1 polymer ?
#
loop_
_entity_poly.entity_id
_entity_poly.type
_entity_poly.pdbx_seq_one_letter_code
_entity_poly.pdbx_strand_id
1 'polypeptide(L)'
;YVFIFAYVAAEIAVATWFIEFLQTEKQLGGEMSAAYFSAYFALFMLGRILGSFFVDRVGYLRSLIIFAAVSAVGLCIGIWGTSKMAWLLSGVGFGFSIIFPTATAALLRIPSKNSGTMLGSFFACGGLGGMVGPWLVGMVSESAGLRFGMMVNVGYCLVMIVSAALLMRENILEKMEE
;
A
#
# COMPACT_ATOMS: atom_id res chain seq x y z
N TYR A 1 -9.53 2.47 -10.87
CA TYR A 1 -9.64 3.59 -9.92
C TYR A 1 -9.75 3.11 -8.47
N VAL A 2 -10.58 2.11 -8.17
CA VAL A 2 -10.71 1.54 -6.80
C VAL A 2 -9.37 1.05 -6.25
N PHE A 3 -8.55 0.43 -7.09
CA PHE A 3 -7.21 -0.04 -6.73
C PHE A 3 -6.31 1.09 -6.22
N ILE A 4 -6.19 2.20 -6.98
CA ILE A 4 -5.30 3.31 -6.59
C ILE A 4 -5.84 4.06 -5.37
N PHE A 5 -7.15 4.20 -5.23
CA PHE A 5 -7.78 4.74 -4.03
C PHE A 5 -7.36 3.93 -2.80
N ALA A 6 -7.54 2.60 -2.84
CA ALA A 6 -7.20 1.72 -1.73
C ALA A 6 -5.69 1.73 -1.41
N TYR A 7 -4.85 1.78 -2.46
CA TYR A 7 -3.40 1.84 -2.26
C TYR A 7 -2.97 3.11 -1.54
N VAL A 8 -3.36 4.29 -2.07
CA VAL A 8 -2.95 5.57 -1.48
C VAL A 8 -3.56 5.74 -0.09
N ALA A 9 -4.80 5.24 0.12
CA ALA A 9 -5.42 5.19 1.43
C ALA A 9 -4.57 4.42 2.45
N ALA A 10 -4.12 3.20 2.09
CA ALA A 10 -3.28 2.37 2.95
C ALA A 10 -1.90 3.00 3.19
N GLU A 11 -1.22 3.45 2.14
CA GLU A 11 0.13 4.03 2.21
C GLU A 11 0.16 5.23 3.15
N ILE A 12 -0.73 6.21 2.92
CA ILE A 12 -0.77 7.45 3.71
C ILE A 12 -1.26 7.17 5.13
N ALA A 13 -2.25 6.28 5.32
CA ALA A 13 -2.74 5.95 6.65
C ALA A 13 -1.67 5.23 7.49
N VAL A 14 -0.94 4.27 6.91
CA VAL A 14 0.19 3.63 7.61
C VAL A 14 1.24 4.67 8.00
N ALA A 15 1.65 5.54 7.08
CA ALA A 15 2.65 6.56 7.37
C ALA A 15 2.17 7.55 8.45
N THR A 16 0.90 7.95 8.42
CA THR A 16 0.32 8.91 9.39
C THR A 16 0.30 8.36 10.81
N TRP A 17 -0.13 7.12 10.97
CA TRP A 17 -0.35 6.50 12.28
C TRP A 17 0.84 5.65 12.77
N PHE A 18 1.93 5.57 11.99
CA PHE A 18 3.06 4.68 12.24
C PHE A 18 3.72 4.89 13.61
N ILE A 19 4.15 6.14 13.87
CA ILE A 19 4.89 6.47 15.11
C ILE A 19 3.97 6.34 16.31
N GLU A 20 2.74 6.86 16.24
CA GLU A 20 1.79 6.78 17.33
C GLU A 20 1.47 5.32 17.68
N PHE A 21 1.27 4.46 16.67
CA PHE A 21 1.05 3.03 16.89
C PHE A 21 2.24 2.37 17.59
N LEU A 22 3.47 2.68 17.20
CA LEU A 22 4.67 2.12 17.84
C LEU A 22 4.82 2.59 19.29
N GLN A 23 4.52 3.83 19.58
CA GLN A 23 4.62 4.38 20.94
C GLN A 23 3.51 3.86 21.85
N THR A 24 2.27 3.86 21.39
CA THR A 24 1.11 3.49 22.23
C THR A 24 0.91 1.99 22.34
N GLU A 25 0.91 1.26 21.24
CA GLU A 25 0.59 -0.18 21.21
C GLU A 25 1.82 -1.08 21.40
N LYS A 26 2.99 -0.63 20.97
CA LYS A 26 4.24 -1.39 21.12
C LYS A 26 5.10 -0.93 22.28
N GLN A 27 4.73 0.20 22.92
CA GLN A 27 5.45 0.79 24.05
C GLN A 27 6.94 1.09 23.72
N LEU A 28 7.22 1.48 22.46
CA LEU A 28 8.55 1.83 22.02
C LEU A 28 8.83 3.31 22.30
N GLY A 29 10.06 3.62 22.72
CA GLY A 29 10.50 5.00 22.90
C GLY A 29 10.49 5.80 21.59
N GLY A 30 10.41 7.14 21.70
CA GLY A 30 10.32 8.04 20.55
C GLY A 30 11.45 7.87 19.54
N GLU A 31 12.69 7.74 20.00
CA GLU A 31 13.86 7.53 19.13
C GLU A 31 13.76 6.22 18.32
N MET A 32 13.37 5.13 18.97
CA MET A 32 13.21 3.83 18.31
C MET A 32 12.06 3.88 17.29
N SER A 33 10.94 4.52 17.65
CA SER A 33 9.79 4.69 16.75
C SER A 33 10.15 5.52 15.52
N ALA A 34 10.92 6.59 15.69
CA ALA A 34 11.43 7.42 14.61
C ALA A 34 12.43 6.65 13.72
N ALA A 35 13.30 5.83 14.32
CA ALA A 35 14.23 4.97 13.59
C ALA A 35 13.49 3.95 12.72
N TYR A 36 12.45 3.30 13.23
CA TYR A 36 11.62 2.37 12.46
C TYR A 36 10.84 3.06 11.35
N PHE A 37 10.36 4.28 11.59
CA PHE A 37 9.71 5.09 10.57
C PHE A 37 10.67 5.50 9.45
N SER A 38 11.90 5.89 9.81
CA SER A 38 12.96 6.16 8.83
C SER A 38 13.31 4.92 8.02
N ALA A 39 13.38 3.75 8.67
CA ALA A 39 13.60 2.47 8.01
C ALA A 39 12.44 2.11 7.05
N TYR A 40 11.19 2.45 7.38
CA TYR A 40 10.05 2.28 6.49
C TYR A 40 10.27 3.01 5.16
N PHE A 41 10.66 4.29 5.19
CA PHE A 41 10.92 5.05 3.97
C PHE A 41 12.21 4.61 3.25
N ALA A 42 13.25 4.20 3.98
CA ALA A 42 14.46 3.65 3.37
C ALA A 42 14.15 2.35 2.59
N LEU A 43 13.37 1.44 3.18
CA LEU A 43 12.91 0.22 2.52
C LEU A 43 11.96 0.51 1.37
N PHE A 44 11.11 1.53 1.50
CA PHE A 44 10.25 2.01 0.43
C PHE A 44 11.08 2.49 -0.77
N MET A 45 12.14 3.27 -0.55
CA MET A 45 13.04 3.72 -1.60
C MET A 45 13.81 2.57 -2.26
N LEU A 46 14.37 1.67 -1.43
CA LEU A 46 15.08 0.48 -1.92
C LEU A 46 14.16 -0.42 -2.77
N GLY A 47 12.93 -0.60 -2.32
CA GLY A 47 11.94 -1.39 -3.04
C GLY A 47 11.57 -0.78 -4.40
N ARG A 48 11.57 0.54 -4.57
CA ARG A 48 11.39 1.19 -5.88
C ARG A 48 12.51 0.87 -6.86
N ILE A 49 13.75 0.84 -6.37
CA ILE A 49 14.93 0.54 -7.21
C ILE A 49 14.92 -0.94 -7.61
N LEU A 50 14.74 -1.83 -6.65
CA LEU A 50 14.81 -3.28 -6.88
C LEU A 50 13.54 -3.82 -7.54
N GLY A 51 12.41 -3.21 -7.26
CA GLY A 51 11.10 -3.70 -7.70
C GLY A 51 10.88 -3.58 -9.20
N SER A 52 11.53 -2.64 -9.88
CA SER A 52 11.45 -2.53 -11.34
C SER A 52 11.88 -3.81 -12.04
N PHE A 53 13.00 -4.41 -11.59
CA PHE A 53 13.50 -5.70 -12.13
C PHE A 53 12.54 -6.86 -11.88
N PHE A 54 11.78 -6.80 -10.79
CA PHE A 54 10.79 -7.82 -10.47
C PHE A 54 9.55 -7.71 -11.37
N VAL A 55 9.06 -6.49 -11.57
CA VAL A 55 7.87 -6.21 -12.40
C VAL A 55 8.09 -6.65 -13.85
N ASP A 56 9.28 -6.39 -14.40
CA ASP A 56 9.62 -6.76 -15.77
C ASP A 56 9.60 -8.28 -16.01
N ARG A 57 9.86 -9.08 -14.96
CA ARG A 57 9.88 -10.55 -15.05
C ARG A 57 8.52 -11.20 -14.77
N VAL A 58 7.76 -10.62 -13.86
CA VAL A 58 6.52 -11.24 -13.33
C VAL A 58 5.26 -10.68 -14.00
N GLY A 59 5.38 -9.47 -14.56
CA GLY A 59 4.26 -8.71 -15.14
C GLY A 59 3.54 -7.82 -14.12
N TYR A 60 2.80 -6.82 -14.63
CA TYR A 60 2.23 -5.74 -13.81
C TYR A 60 1.22 -6.25 -12.77
N LEU A 61 0.15 -6.93 -13.21
CA LEU A 61 -0.95 -7.31 -12.32
C LEU A 61 -0.54 -8.33 -11.26
N ARG A 62 0.30 -9.32 -11.64
CA ARG A 62 0.82 -10.30 -10.69
C ARG A 62 1.70 -9.64 -9.64
N SER A 63 2.56 -8.71 -10.05
CA SER A 63 3.39 -7.93 -9.12
C SER A 63 2.55 -7.13 -8.13
N LEU A 64 1.48 -6.46 -8.61
CA LEU A 64 0.57 -5.72 -7.74
C LEU A 64 -0.09 -6.61 -6.68
N ILE A 65 -0.55 -7.81 -7.07
CA ILE A 65 -1.15 -8.76 -6.12
C ILE A 65 -0.12 -9.27 -5.09
N ILE A 66 1.07 -9.66 -5.54
CA ILE A 66 2.13 -10.19 -4.66
C ILE A 66 2.53 -9.13 -3.64
N PHE A 67 2.80 -7.91 -4.08
CA PHE A 67 3.25 -6.84 -3.19
C PHE A 67 2.15 -6.35 -2.24
N ALA A 68 0.89 -6.32 -2.67
CA ALA A 68 -0.25 -6.05 -1.79
C ALA A 68 -0.41 -7.16 -0.74
N ALA A 69 -0.23 -8.43 -1.11
CA ALA A 69 -0.31 -9.55 -0.19
C ALA A 69 0.84 -9.55 0.83
N VAL A 70 2.08 -9.28 0.38
CA VAL A 70 3.25 -9.12 1.28
C VAL A 70 3.01 -7.99 2.27
N SER A 71 2.46 -6.86 1.81
CA SER A 71 2.11 -5.73 2.69
C SER A 71 1.03 -6.11 3.70
N ALA A 72 -0.03 -6.81 3.27
CA ALA A 72 -1.09 -7.27 4.16
C ALA A 72 -0.54 -8.19 5.26
N VAL A 73 0.29 -9.16 4.90
CA VAL A 73 0.93 -10.08 5.84
C VAL A 73 1.86 -9.34 6.81
N GLY A 74 2.69 -8.43 6.28
CA GLY A 74 3.58 -7.59 7.10
C GLY A 74 2.81 -6.73 8.09
N LEU A 75 1.69 -6.12 7.66
CA LEU A 75 0.78 -5.37 8.54
C LEU A 75 0.18 -6.28 9.62
N CYS A 76 -0.39 -7.43 9.26
CA CYS A 76 -0.97 -8.35 10.23
C CYS A 76 0.06 -8.76 11.29
N ILE A 77 1.25 -9.19 10.89
CA ILE A 77 2.29 -9.63 11.83
C ILE A 77 2.80 -8.44 12.65
N GLY A 78 3.02 -7.28 12.02
CA GLY A 78 3.49 -6.08 12.71
C GLY A 78 2.48 -5.53 13.71
N ILE A 79 1.18 -5.58 13.40
CA ILE A 79 0.10 -5.08 14.29
C ILE A 79 -0.12 -6.03 15.47
N TRP A 80 -0.25 -7.34 15.22
CA TRP A 80 -0.59 -8.32 16.26
C TRP A 80 0.63 -8.95 16.94
N GLY A 81 1.80 -8.88 16.32
CA GLY A 81 3.05 -9.41 16.89
C GLY A 81 3.50 -8.66 18.14
N THR A 82 4.49 -9.20 18.80
CA THR A 82 5.15 -8.58 19.97
C THR A 82 5.91 -7.32 19.58
N SER A 83 6.31 -6.50 20.57
CA SER A 83 7.14 -5.31 20.35
C SER A 83 8.46 -5.65 19.63
N LYS A 84 9.00 -6.86 19.83
CA LYS A 84 10.20 -7.35 19.13
C LYS A 84 9.97 -7.53 17.61
N MET A 85 8.74 -7.68 17.17
CA MET A 85 8.35 -7.86 15.76
C MET A 85 7.93 -6.53 15.10
N ALA A 86 7.94 -5.43 15.85
CA ALA A 86 7.49 -4.12 15.36
C ALA A 86 8.29 -3.63 14.13
N TRP A 87 9.55 -4.05 13.99
CA TRP A 87 10.36 -3.72 12.81
C TRP A 87 9.77 -4.25 11.49
N LEU A 88 8.90 -5.28 11.53
CA LEU A 88 8.19 -5.78 10.35
C LEU A 88 7.26 -4.73 9.74
N LEU A 89 6.74 -3.79 10.54
CA LEU A 89 6.00 -2.65 10.01
C LEU A 89 6.87 -1.78 9.11
N SER A 90 8.15 -1.64 9.40
CA SER A 90 9.09 -0.96 8.48
C SER A 90 9.22 -1.71 7.16
N GLY A 91 9.17 -3.05 7.19
CA GLY A 91 9.18 -3.89 6.00
C GLY A 91 7.98 -3.70 5.06
N VAL A 92 6.83 -3.23 5.59
CA VAL A 92 5.65 -2.90 4.78
C VAL A 92 5.96 -1.80 3.75
N GLY A 93 6.90 -0.88 4.07
CA GLY A 93 7.39 0.12 3.12
C GLY A 93 7.92 -0.50 1.83
N PHE A 94 8.70 -1.58 1.94
CA PHE A 94 9.16 -2.33 0.77
C PHE A 94 7.96 -2.91 -0.03
N GLY A 95 6.97 -3.47 0.66
CA GLY A 95 5.75 -3.99 0.02
C GLY A 95 4.95 -2.92 -0.74
N PHE A 96 4.84 -1.71 -0.22
CA PHE A 96 4.12 -0.61 -0.89
C PHE A 96 4.90 0.05 -2.02
N SER A 97 6.22 -0.09 -2.06
CA SER A 97 7.14 0.68 -2.89
C SER A 97 6.84 0.69 -4.38
N ILE A 98 6.54 -0.47 -4.97
CA ILE A 98 6.35 -0.62 -6.41
C ILE A 98 4.90 -0.42 -6.86
N ILE A 99 3.94 -0.42 -5.94
CA ILE A 99 2.52 -0.49 -6.29
C ILE A 99 2.11 0.73 -7.11
N PHE A 100 2.45 1.95 -6.67
CA PHE A 100 2.08 3.17 -7.39
C PHE A 100 2.67 3.25 -8.81
N PRO A 101 4.00 3.11 -9.01
CA PRO A 101 4.58 3.19 -10.34
C PRO A 101 4.09 2.06 -11.24
N THR A 102 3.91 0.85 -10.73
CA THR A 102 3.42 -0.29 -11.50
C THR A 102 1.96 -0.11 -11.93
N ALA A 103 1.09 0.37 -11.03
CA ALA A 103 -0.30 0.65 -11.35
C ALA A 103 -0.44 1.78 -12.38
N THR A 104 0.40 2.83 -12.26
CA THR A 104 0.43 3.93 -13.22
C THR A 104 0.93 3.45 -14.59
N ALA A 105 1.98 2.64 -14.62
CA ALA A 105 2.49 2.06 -15.88
C ALA A 105 1.46 1.13 -16.54
N ALA A 106 0.77 0.31 -15.77
CA ALA A 106 -0.31 -0.55 -16.25
C ALA A 106 -1.47 0.27 -16.83
N LEU A 107 -1.87 1.36 -16.17
CA LEU A 107 -2.92 2.25 -16.66
C LEU A 107 -2.56 2.87 -18.01
N LEU A 108 -1.31 3.32 -18.18
CA LEU A 108 -0.85 3.97 -19.42
C LEU A 108 -0.77 3.02 -20.63
N ARG A 109 -0.81 1.70 -20.40
CA ARG A 109 -0.89 0.71 -21.48
C ARG A 109 -2.31 0.57 -22.05
N ILE A 110 -3.33 1.09 -21.37
CA ILE A 110 -4.71 1.06 -21.88
C ILE A 110 -4.83 2.10 -23.03
N PRO A 111 -5.14 1.67 -24.28
CA PRO A 111 -5.31 2.59 -25.38
C PRO A 111 -6.43 3.59 -25.08
N SER A 112 -6.10 4.87 -25.03
CA SER A 112 -7.07 5.93 -24.76
C SER A 112 -6.77 7.16 -25.59
N LYS A 113 -7.80 7.74 -26.22
CA LYS A 113 -7.68 9.03 -26.91
C LYS A 113 -7.42 10.20 -25.95
N ASN A 114 -7.74 10.03 -24.66
CA ASN A 114 -7.64 11.06 -23.63
C ASN A 114 -6.78 10.59 -22.44
N SER A 115 -5.55 10.10 -22.71
CA SER A 115 -4.64 9.57 -21.68
C SER A 115 -4.37 10.55 -20.54
N GLY A 116 -4.31 11.86 -20.84
CA GLY A 116 -4.13 12.90 -19.80
C GLY A 116 -5.30 12.98 -18.81
N THR A 117 -6.55 12.93 -19.31
CA THR A 117 -7.75 12.93 -18.45
C THR A 117 -7.83 11.64 -17.64
N MET A 118 -7.51 10.51 -18.25
CA MET A 118 -7.48 9.21 -17.58
C MET A 118 -6.47 9.20 -16.43
N LEU A 119 -5.27 9.72 -16.67
CA LEU A 119 -4.22 9.81 -15.66
C LEU A 119 -4.59 10.83 -14.56
N GLY A 120 -5.15 11.99 -14.93
CA GLY A 120 -5.60 13.00 -13.98
C GLY A 120 -6.69 12.47 -13.03
N SER A 121 -7.70 11.78 -13.56
CA SER A 121 -8.74 11.15 -12.74
C SER A 121 -8.22 10.01 -11.86
N PHE A 122 -7.22 9.26 -12.34
CA PHE A 122 -6.55 8.23 -11.57
C PHE A 122 -5.83 8.83 -10.35
N PHE A 123 -5.06 9.90 -10.54
CA PHE A 123 -4.39 10.59 -9.44
C PHE A 123 -5.37 11.29 -8.50
N ALA A 124 -6.46 11.85 -9.01
CA ALA A 124 -7.51 12.43 -8.17
C ALA A 124 -8.15 11.37 -7.26
N CYS A 125 -8.45 10.18 -7.80
CA CYS A 125 -8.93 9.05 -6.97
C CYS A 125 -7.90 8.64 -5.92
N GLY A 126 -6.61 8.59 -6.26
CA GLY A 126 -5.55 8.34 -5.30
C GLY A 126 -5.51 9.40 -4.19
N GLY A 127 -5.59 10.68 -4.56
CA GLY A 127 -5.64 11.80 -3.61
C GLY A 127 -6.82 11.70 -2.62
N LEU A 128 -8.02 11.33 -3.12
CA LEU A 128 -9.17 11.06 -2.25
C LEU A 128 -8.88 9.90 -1.29
N GLY A 129 -8.24 8.83 -1.77
CA GLY A 129 -7.79 7.73 -0.91
C GLY A 129 -6.87 8.21 0.22
N GLY A 130 -5.90 9.07 -0.11
CA GLY A 130 -4.97 9.65 0.87
C GLY A 130 -5.63 10.52 1.94
N MET A 131 -6.80 11.10 1.64
CA MET A 131 -7.60 11.84 2.63
C MET A 131 -8.46 10.89 3.49
N VAL A 132 -9.13 9.96 2.84
CA VAL A 132 -10.07 9.04 3.50
C VAL A 132 -9.34 7.99 4.34
N GLY A 133 -8.18 7.52 3.90
CA GLY A 133 -7.43 6.45 4.57
C GLY A 133 -7.08 6.78 6.02
N PRO A 134 -6.30 7.84 6.30
CA PRO A 134 -5.96 8.23 7.67
C PRO A 134 -7.18 8.58 8.52
N TRP A 135 -8.17 9.24 7.92
CA TRP A 135 -9.42 9.59 8.61
C TRP A 135 -10.18 8.33 9.08
N LEU A 136 -10.31 7.32 8.22
CA LEU A 136 -11.02 6.09 8.58
C LEU A 136 -10.26 5.31 9.67
N VAL A 137 -8.92 5.26 9.59
CA VAL A 137 -8.10 4.67 10.65
C VAL A 137 -8.34 5.40 11.97
N GLY A 138 -8.35 6.74 11.98
CA GLY A 138 -8.64 7.55 13.17
C GLY A 138 -10.01 7.26 13.76
N MET A 139 -11.05 7.28 12.93
CA MET A 139 -12.44 7.02 13.34
C MET A 139 -12.60 5.62 13.97
N VAL A 140 -11.99 4.58 13.37
CA VAL A 140 -12.01 3.23 13.96
C VAL A 140 -11.17 3.18 15.23
N SER A 141 -10.06 3.92 15.29
CA SER A 141 -9.20 3.96 16.48
C SER A 141 -9.90 4.58 17.69
N GLU A 142 -10.72 5.60 17.50
CA GLU A 142 -11.51 6.22 18.56
C GLU A 142 -12.55 5.25 19.16
N SER A 143 -13.14 4.41 18.33
CA SER A 143 -14.20 3.50 18.78
C SER A 143 -13.70 2.14 19.29
N ALA A 144 -12.64 1.59 18.67
CA ALA A 144 -12.17 0.23 18.88
C ALA A 144 -10.71 0.12 19.33
N GLY A 145 -10.00 1.24 19.38
CA GLY A 145 -8.57 1.29 19.69
C GLY A 145 -7.67 1.27 18.45
N LEU A 146 -6.45 1.80 18.62
CA LEU A 146 -5.52 2.06 17.51
C LEU A 146 -5.10 0.79 16.76
N ARG A 147 -5.07 -0.35 17.46
CA ARG A 147 -4.76 -1.65 16.84
C ARG A 147 -5.79 -2.05 15.78
N PHE A 148 -7.07 -1.87 16.08
CA PHE A 148 -8.15 -2.13 15.12
C PHE A 148 -8.21 -1.06 14.03
N GLY A 149 -7.94 0.20 14.36
CA GLY A 149 -7.75 1.25 13.36
C GLY A 149 -6.68 0.89 12.33
N MET A 150 -5.51 0.44 12.78
CA MET A 150 -4.43 0.02 11.89
C MET A 150 -4.80 -1.19 11.02
N MET A 151 -5.71 -2.09 11.47
CA MET A 151 -6.20 -3.21 10.65
C MET A 151 -7.02 -2.77 9.45
N VAL A 152 -7.56 -1.57 9.41
CA VAL A 152 -8.22 -0.98 8.22
C VAL A 152 -7.28 -1.02 7.02
N ASN A 153 -5.97 -0.84 7.23
CA ASN A 153 -4.97 -0.90 6.16
C ASN A 153 -4.85 -2.29 5.53
N VAL A 154 -5.08 -3.35 6.32
CA VAL A 154 -5.18 -4.73 5.78
C VAL A 154 -6.42 -4.85 4.90
N GLY A 155 -7.54 -4.24 5.28
CA GLY A 155 -8.74 -4.15 4.45
C GLY A 155 -8.47 -3.48 3.10
N TYR A 156 -7.73 -2.38 3.08
CA TYR A 156 -7.31 -1.75 1.82
C TYR A 156 -6.41 -2.65 0.98
N CYS A 157 -5.48 -3.40 1.59
CA CYS A 157 -4.67 -4.38 0.87
C CYS A 157 -5.53 -5.48 0.23
N LEU A 158 -6.57 -5.96 0.92
CA LEU A 158 -7.51 -6.94 0.36
C LEU A 158 -8.29 -6.36 -0.82
N VAL A 159 -8.75 -5.10 -0.74
CA VAL A 159 -9.40 -4.40 -1.85
C VAL A 159 -8.47 -4.31 -3.06
N MET A 160 -7.18 -4.01 -2.84
CA MET A 160 -6.16 -4.01 -3.91
C MET A 160 -6.04 -5.38 -4.57
N ILE A 161 -5.90 -6.44 -3.77
CA ILE A 161 -5.74 -7.82 -4.27
C ILE A 161 -6.97 -8.23 -5.11
N VAL A 162 -8.17 -8.00 -4.58
CA VAL A 162 -9.42 -8.34 -5.28
C VAL A 162 -9.55 -7.54 -6.58
N SER A 163 -9.28 -6.23 -6.55
CA SER A 163 -9.36 -5.38 -7.73
C SER A 163 -8.39 -5.82 -8.83
N ALA A 164 -7.14 -6.15 -8.47
CA ALA A 164 -6.15 -6.63 -9.42
C ALA A 164 -6.47 -8.03 -9.96
N ALA A 165 -7.00 -8.93 -9.11
CA ALA A 165 -7.40 -10.27 -9.52
C ALA A 165 -8.60 -10.24 -10.50
N LEU A 166 -9.57 -9.34 -10.30
CA LEU A 166 -10.68 -9.15 -11.23
C LEU A 166 -10.18 -8.66 -12.59
N LEU A 167 -9.24 -7.70 -12.62
CA LEU A 167 -8.63 -7.22 -13.86
C LEU A 167 -7.87 -8.33 -14.59
N MET A 168 -7.19 -9.22 -13.86
CA MET A 168 -6.54 -10.40 -14.47
C MET A 168 -7.54 -11.36 -15.12
N ARG A 169 -8.70 -11.61 -14.48
CA ARG A 169 -9.73 -12.51 -15.06
C ARG A 169 -10.32 -11.98 -16.34
N GLU A 170 -10.41 -10.67 -16.49
CA GLU A 170 -10.96 -10.03 -17.68
C GLU A 170 -9.97 -9.99 -18.85
N ASN A 171 -8.72 -10.46 -18.69
CA ASN A 171 -7.64 -10.47 -19.68
C ASN A 171 -7.44 -9.10 -20.38
N ILE A 172 -7.77 -8.01 -19.68
CA ILE A 172 -7.75 -6.67 -20.29
C ILE A 172 -6.30 -6.28 -20.65
N LEU A 173 -5.33 -6.67 -19.85
CA LEU A 173 -3.92 -6.33 -20.08
C LEU A 173 -3.15 -7.41 -20.86
N GLU A 174 -3.55 -8.68 -20.80
CA GLU A 174 -2.92 -9.75 -21.62
C GLU A 174 -3.19 -9.57 -23.11
N LYS A 175 -4.40 -9.10 -23.48
CA LYS A 175 -4.74 -8.74 -24.90
C LYS A 175 -4.01 -7.51 -25.43
N MET A 176 -3.23 -6.84 -24.61
CA MET A 176 -2.48 -5.64 -24.98
C MET A 176 -0.97 -5.92 -25.12
N GLU A 177 -0.52 -7.12 -24.76
CA GLU A 177 0.86 -7.57 -24.93
C GLU A 177 1.04 -8.35 -26.25
N GLU A 178 -0.07 -8.71 -26.95
CA GLU A 178 -0.10 -9.25 -28.32
C GLU A 178 -0.20 -8.12 -29.37
#